data_81b39970dd6eadd896a33fa2c2e7459a
#
_entry.id   81b39970dd6eadd896a33fa2c2e7459a
#
_cell.length_a   1.000
_cell.length_b   1.000
_cell.length_c   1.000
_cell.angle_alpha   90.00
_cell.angle_beta   90.00
_cell.angle_gamma   90.00
#
_symmetry.space_group_name_H-M   'P 1'
#
loop_
_entity.id
_entity.type
_entity.pdbx_description
1 polymer ?
#
loop_
_entity_poly.entity_id
_entity_poly.type
_entity_poly.pdbx_seq_one_letter_code
_entity_poly.pdbx_strand_id
1 'polypeptide(L)'
;VEVIYACMDGYVYFLDLRTGEKTRDPLYLGYTFKGAGALDPRGYPIMYVGAGYNSNEGTAKVFVVNLLDCSVMYTFGDNDEFSLRGSLSFFDGSALVDAETDTLIYPGENGILYLIRLNTKYDLNSGTLSIDPGRTVKGRYYGTRSSTESFWLGMEDSAAIYKGYIFMTDNGGNLMCLDL
;
A
#
# COMPACT_ATOMS: atom_id res chain seq x y z
N VAL A 1 -4.08 2.90 -23.78
CA VAL A 1 -3.39 2.52 -22.51
C VAL A 1 -3.69 3.59 -21.49
N GLU A 2 -4.17 3.17 -20.32
CA GLU A 2 -4.53 4.06 -19.23
C GLU A 2 -3.36 4.19 -18.23
N VAL A 3 -3.07 5.41 -17.81
CA VAL A 3 -2.19 5.72 -16.68
C VAL A 3 -3.07 5.98 -15.47
N ILE A 4 -2.76 5.34 -14.35
CA ILE A 4 -3.45 5.54 -13.08
C ILE A 4 -2.51 6.32 -12.16
N TYR A 5 -2.95 7.48 -11.71
CA TYR A 5 -2.14 8.41 -10.93
C TYR A 5 -2.84 8.81 -9.64
N ALA A 6 -2.25 8.45 -8.51
CA ALA A 6 -2.70 8.89 -7.19
C ALA A 6 -2.04 10.24 -6.85
N CYS A 7 -2.83 11.23 -6.45
CA CYS A 7 -2.41 12.61 -6.31
C CYS A 7 -2.52 13.12 -4.87
N MET A 8 -1.72 14.13 -4.54
CA MET A 8 -1.73 14.76 -3.20
C MET A 8 -3.04 15.46 -2.86
N ASP A 9 -3.90 15.73 -3.86
CA ASP A 9 -5.22 16.35 -3.70
C ASP A 9 -6.33 15.37 -3.23
N GLY A 10 -5.97 14.12 -3.03
CA GLY A 10 -6.87 13.07 -2.54
C GLY A 10 -7.59 12.28 -3.64
N TYR A 11 -7.27 12.53 -4.90
CA TYR A 11 -7.85 11.85 -6.04
C TYR A 11 -6.90 10.82 -6.66
N VAL A 12 -7.48 9.79 -7.25
CA VAL A 12 -6.85 8.89 -8.20
C VAL A 12 -7.38 9.23 -9.59
N TYR A 13 -6.50 9.63 -10.49
CA TYR A 13 -6.82 10.01 -11.86
C TYR A 13 -6.55 8.87 -12.84
N PHE A 14 -7.36 8.83 -13.88
CA PHE A 14 -7.27 7.85 -14.96
C PHE A 14 -7.10 8.61 -16.28
N LEU A 15 -5.94 8.46 -16.89
CA LEU A 15 -5.52 9.30 -18.02
C LEU A 15 -5.12 8.43 -19.22
N ASP A 16 -5.46 8.86 -20.43
CA ASP A 16 -4.90 8.25 -21.63
C ASP A 16 -3.42 8.55 -21.73
N LEU A 17 -2.60 7.51 -21.91
CA LEU A 17 -1.13 7.63 -21.94
C LEU A 17 -0.63 8.58 -23.04
N ARG A 18 -1.35 8.71 -24.16
CA ARG A 18 -0.91 9.50 -25.32
C ARG A 18 -1.37 10.93 -25.28
N THR A 19 -2.60 11.15 -24.81
CA THR A 19 -3.22 12.49 -24.85
C THR A 19 -3.17 13.21 -23.52
N GLY A 20 -3.03 12.48 -22.40
CA GLY A 20 -3.15 13.01 -21.04
C GLY A 20 -4.58 13.37 -20.65
N GLU A 21 -5.56 13.10 -21.51
CA GLU A 21 -6.96 13.36 -21.20
C GLU A 21 -7.53 12.34 -20.24
N LYS A 22 -8.51 12.72 -19.44
CA LYS A 22 -9.22 11.81 -18.55
C LYS A 22 -9.99 10.76 -19.35
N THR A 23 -9.80 9.49 -18.99
CA THR A 23 -10.52 8.34 -19.61
C THR A 23 -11.81 8.03 -18.87
N ARG A 24 -11.91 8.40 -17.60
CA ARG A 24 -13.08 8.25 -16.71
C ARG A 24 -13.01 9.24 -15.55
N ASP A 25 -14.08 9.31 -14.76
CA ASP A 25 -14.13 10.17 -13.58
C ASP A 25 -13.07 9.77 -12.56
N PRO A 26 -12.39 10.74 -11.93
CA PRO A 26 -11.41 10.45 -10.89
C PRO A 26 -12.08 9.90 -9.63
N LEU A 27 -11.40 8.95 -8.97
CA LEU A 27 -11.83 8.41 -7.69
C LEU A 27 -11.32 9.29 -6.55
N TYR A 28 -12.23 9.82 -5.73
CA TYR A 28 -11.88 10.58 -4.54
C TYR A 28 -11.78 9.65 -3.32
N LEU A 29 -10.60 9.60 -2.70
CA LEU A 29 -10.33 8.84 -1.48
C LEU A 29 -10.09 9.74 -0.25
N GLY A 30 -9.89 11.04 -0.46
CA GLY A 30 -9.80 12.03 0.62
C GLY A 30 -8.47 12.05 1.38
N TYR A 31 -7.46 11.34 0.91
CA TYR A 31 -6.15 11.22 1.55
C TYR A 31 -5.04 11.75 0.64
N THR A 32 -3.98 12.30 1.23
CA THR A 32 -2.79 12.71 0.47
C THR A 32 -1.99 11.50 0.01
N PHE A 33 -1.77 11.35 -1.29
CA PHE A 33 -0.94 10.30 -1.86
C PHE A 33 0.40 10.87 -2.30
N LYS A 34 1.50 10.33 -1.78
CA LYS A 34 2.88 10.69 -2.14
C LYS A 34 3.61 9.55 -2.84
N GLY A 35 3.29 8.32 -2.44
CA GLY A 35 3.83 7.11 -3.03
C GLY A 35 3.11 6.71 -4.32
N ALA A 36 3.74 5.87 -5.10
CA ALA A 36 3.15 5.29 -6.29
C ALA A 36 2.17 4.17 -5.93
N GLY A 37 1.00 4.15 -6.56
CA GLY A 37 0.12 2.99 -6.52
C GLY A 37 0.72 1.81 -7.27
N ALA A 38 0.51 0.60 -6.77
CA ALA A 38 0.87 -0.65 -7.43
C ALA A 38 -0.36 -1.32 -8.03
N LEU A 39 -0.21 -1.93 -9.19
CA LEU A 39 -1.22 -2.78 -9.79
C LEU A 39 -0.95 -4.25 -9.46
N ASP A 40 -2.00 -5.05 -9.47
CA ASP A 40 -1.86 -6.48 -9.24
C ASP A 40 -1.01 -7.14 -10.33
N PRO A 41 0.08 -7.84 -9.97
CA PRO A 41 1.02 -8.42 -10.95
C PRO A 41 0.41 -9.56 -11.77
N ARG A 42 -0.71 -10.13 -11.34
CA ARG A 42 -1.44 -11.16 -12.08
C ARG A 42 -2.32 -10.59 -13.20
N GLY A 43 -2.38 -9.25 -13.31
CA GLY A 43 -3.26 -8.55 -14.25
C GLY A 43 -4.71 -8.44 -13.76
N TYR A 44 -4.98 -8.70 -12.49
CA TYR A 44 -6.28 -8.45 -11.91
C TYR A 44 -6.53 -6.94 -11.79
N PRO A 45 -7.76 -6.46 -11.96
CA PRO A 45 -8.06 -5.04 -11.92
C PRO A 45 -8.10 -4.49 -10.47
N ILE A 46 -6.98 -4.63 -9.77
CA ILE A 46 -6.78 -4.18 -8.40
C ILE A 46 -5.63 -3.18 -8.34
N MET A 47 -5.85 -2.07 -7.64
CA MET A 47 -4.81 -1.13 -7.26
C MET A 47 -4.61 -1.14 -5.75
N TYR A 48 -3.36 -1.09 -5.33
CA TYR A 48 -2.94 -0.93 -3.95
C TYR A 48 -2.25 0.43 -3.81
N VAL A 49 -2.71 1.28 -2.91
CA VAL A 49 -2.14 2.61 -2.73
C VAL A 49 -2.11 3.02 -1.28
N GLY A 50 -0.93 3.44 -0.82
CA GLY A 50 -0.73 3.98 0.51
C GLY A 50 -0.97 5.48 0.56
N ALA A 51 -1.53 5.94 1.65
CA ALA A 51 -1.89 7.33 1.86
C ALA A 51 -1.19 7.92 3.08
N GLY A 52 -1.01 9.23 3.05
CA GLY A 52 -0.57 10.03 4.17
C GLY A 52 -1.67 10.27 5.20
N TYR A 53 -1.33 11.01 6.22
CA TYR A 53 -2.24 11.35 7.30
C TYR A 53 -3.38 12.25 6.82
N ASN A 54 -4.61 11.89 7.16
CA ASN A 54 -5.78 12.73 6.99
C ASN A 54 -6.19 13.31 8.37
N SER A 55 -6.09 14.63 8.53
CA SER A 55 -6.37 15.31 9.79
C SER A 55 -7.84 15.24 10.20
N ASN A 56 -8.77 15.08 9.28
CA ASN A 56 -10.20 14.96 9.57
C ASN A 56 -10.56 13.59 10.14
N GLU A 57 -9.87 12.54 9.72
CA GLU A 57 -10.07 11.18 10.19
C GLU A 57 -9.09 10.77 11.29
N GLY A 58 -7.99 11.52 11.46
CA GLY A 58 -6.97 11.24 12.46
C GLY A 58 -6.10 10.02 12.14
N THR A 59 -6.07 9.57 10.87
CA THR A 59 -5.42 8.32 10.47
C THR A 59 -4.65 8.48 9.15
N ALA A 60 -3.75 7.53 8.90
CA ALA A 60 -3.20 7.20 7.59
C ALA A 60 -3.54 5.73 7.29
N LYS A 61 -3.75 5.35 6.04
CA LYS A 61 -4.12 3.98 5.68
C LYS A 61 -3.68 3.59 4.28
N VAL A 62 -3.70 2.31 4.01
CA VAL A 62 -3.55 1.73 2.68
C VAL A 62 -4.92 1.33 2.15
N PHE A 63 -5.16 1.61 0.87
CA PHE A 63 -6.38 1.26 0.16
C PHE A 63 -6.11 0.11 -0.82
N VAL A 64 -7.03 -0.83 -0.87
CA VAL A 64 -7.15 -1.85 -1.92
C VAL A 64 -8.40 -1.50 -2.73
N VAL A 65 -8.20 -1.14 -3.99
CA VAL A 65 -9.25 -0.57 -4.85
C VAL A 65 -9.55 -1.50 -6.01
N ASN A 66 -10.83 -1.78 -6.24
CA ASN A 66 -11.32 -2.44 -7.43
C ASN A 66 -11.35 -1.43 -8.60
N LEU A 67 -10.59 -1.66 -9.64
CA LEU A 67 -10.51 -0.78 -10.81
C LEU A 67 -11.66 -0.96 -11.81
N LEU A 68 -12.53 -1.96 -11.65
CA LEU A 68 -13.70 -2.14 -12.50
C LEU A 68 -14.79 -1.12 -12.20
N ASP A 69 -15.02 -0.84 -10.91
CA ASP A 69 -16.08 0.03 -10.41
C ASP A 69 -15.59 1.15 -9.50
N CYS A 70 -14.28 1.25 -9.30
CA CYS A 70 -13.62 2.20 -8.40
C CYS A 70 -14.05 2.09 -6.92
N SER A 71 -14.54 0.93 -6.49
CA SER A 71 -14.88 0.70 -5.09
C SER A 71 -13.66 0.38 -4.24
N VAL A 72 -13.69 0.80 -2.97
CA VAL A 72 -12.69 0.39 -1.97
C VAL A 72 -13.07 -0.98 -1.44
N MET A 73 -12.23 -1.99 -1.71
CA MET A 73 -12.45 -3.36 -1.27
C MET A 73 -11.98 -3.62 0.15
N TYR A 74 -10.88 -2.96 0.55
CA TYR A 74 -10.27 -3.16 1.86
C TYR A 74 -9.36 -1.97 2.22
N THR A 75 -9.23 -1.72 3.52
CA THR A 75 -8.25 -0.76 4.07
C THR A 75 -7.55 -1.37 5.29
N PHE A 76 -6.32 -0.92 5.55
CA PHE A 76 -5.57 -1.33 6.73
C PHE A 76 -4.57 -0.24 7.14
N GLY A 77 -4.01 -0.36 8.34
CA GLY A 77 -3.02 0.57 8.89
C GLY A 77 -3.62 1.67 9.77
N ASP A 78 -4.89 1.96 9.65
CA ASP A 78 -5.58 3.09 10.28
C ASP A 78 -5.77 2.97 11.80
N ASN A 79 -5.80 1.75 12.33
CA ASN A 79 -5.96 1.49 13.77
C ASN A 79 -4.73 0.84 14.41
N ASP A 80 -3.62 0.79 13.69
CA ASP A 80 -2.40 0.21 14.21
C ASP A 80 -1.63 1.20 15.08
N GLU A 81 -0.86 0.69 16.02
CA GLU A 81 -0.10 1.53 16.93
C GLU A 81 0.91 2.41 16.19
N PHE A 82 0.71 3.71 16.28
CA PHE A 82 1.61 4.73 15.76
C PHE A 82 2.72 5.09 16.75
N SER A 83 3.21 4.13 17.51
CA SER A 83 4.12 4.36 18.63
C SER A 83 5.41 5.07 18.27
N LEU A 84 5.81 5.02 16.99
CA LEU A 84 7.04 5.65 16.52
C LEU A 84 6.86 7.10 16.06
N ARG A 85 5.69 7.45 15.53
CA ARG A 85 5.42 8.78 14.95
C ARG A 85 4.16 9.45 15.48
N GLY A 86 3.45 8.83 16.40
CA GLY A 86 2.13 9.33 16.81
C GLY A 86 1.16 9.27 15.61
N SER A 87 0.38 10.34 15.41
CA SER A 87 -0.60 10.45 14.33
C SER A 87 -0.04 10.83 12.95
N LEU A 88 1.28 10.98 12.81
CA LEU A 88 1.92 11.46 11.57
C LEU A 88 2.50 10.32 10.71
N SER A 89 1.92 9.14 10.77
CA SER A 89 2.34 8.03 9.93
C SER A 89 1.88 8.23 8.48
N PHE A 90 2.70 7.69 7.57
CA PHE A 90 2.44 7.69 6.14
C PHE A 90 2.67 6.30 5.58
N PHE A 91 2.13 6.05 4.41
CA PHE A 91 2.36 4.84 3.64
C PHE A 91 2.85 5.26 2.26
N ASP A 92 4.08 5.77 2.20
CA ASP A 92 4.64 6.39 0.99
C ASP A 92 5.32 5.38 0.05
N GLY A 93 5.65 4.18 0.54
CA GLY A 93 6.15 3.08 -0.28
C GLY A 93 5.09 2.49 -1.23
N SER A 94 5.52 1.68 -2.16
CA SER A 94 4.61 0.92 -3.03
C SER A 94 4.36 -0.48 -2.49
N ALA A 95 3.15 -0.96 -2.68
CA ALA A 95 2.78 -2.34 -2.37
C ALA A 95 3.50 -3.34 -3.28
N LEU A 96 3.74 -4.53 -2.75
CA LEU A 96 4.04 -5.71 -3.54
C LEU A 96 2.97 -6.77 -3.31
N VAL A 97 2.73 -7.60 -4.32
CA VAL A 97 1.91 -8.80 -4.17
C VAL A 97 2.73 -9.99 -4.62
N ASP A 98 2.91 -10.94 -3.73
CA ASP A 98 3.40 -12.26 -4.12
C ASP A 98 2.28 -13.03 -4.79
N ALA A 99 2.46 -13.29 -6.10
CA ALA A 99 1.43 -13.93 -6.93
C ALA A 99 1.21 -15.41 -6.57
N GLU A 100 2.23 -16.10 -6.06
CA GLU A 100 2.15 -17.52 -5.72
C GLU A 100 1.35 -17.74 -4.45
N THR A 101 1.55 -16.91 -3.45
CA THR A 101 0.87 -17.02 -2.15
C THR A 101 -0.33 -16.11 -2.01
N ASP A 102 -0.61 -15.23 -2.99
CA ASP A 102 -1.64 -14.20 -2.92
C ASP A 102 -1.50 -13.30 -1.67
N THR A 103 -0.26 -12.94 -1.37
CA THR A 103 0.07 -12.15 -0.18
C THR A 103 0.45 -10.72 -0.57
N LEU A 104 -0.31 -9.76 -0.06
CA LEU A 104 0.03 -8.35 -0.11
C LEU A 104 1.11 -8.05 0.94
N ILE A 105 2.18 -7.36 0.51
CA ILE A 105 3.32 -6.96 1.33
C ILE A 105 3.40 -5.44 1.30
N TYR A 106 3.37 -4.82 2.47
CA TYR A 106 3.42 -3.36 2.57
C TYR A 106 4.27 -2.91 3.76
N PRO A 107 5.43 -2.27 3.53
CA PRO A 107 6.20 -1.60 4.57
C PRO A 107 5.56 -0.27 4.95
N GLY A 108 5.40 0.01 6.24
CA GLY A 108 4.79 1.25 6.74
C GLY A 108 5.77 2.14 7.50
N GLU A 109 5.60 3.45 7.39
CA GLU A 109 6.37 4.41 8.20
C GLU A 109 6.09 4.28 9.71
N ASN A 110 5.00 3.62 10.08
CA ASN A 110 4.72 3.25 11.48
C ASN A 110 5.63 2.14 12.01
N GLY A 111 6.60 1.68 11.22
CA GLY A 111 7.52 0.61 11.60
C GLY A 111 6.93 -0.80 11.49
N ILE A 112 5.77 -0.94 10.88
CA ILE A 112 5.08 -2.23 10.73
C ILE A 112 5.19 -2.71 9.28
N LEU A 113 5.72 -3.91 9.09
CA LEU A 113 5.57 -4.65 7.84
C LEU A 113 4.26 -5.44 7.88
N TYR A 114 3.40 -5.20 6.91
CA TYR A 114 2.13 -5.90 6.74
C TYR A 114 2.29 -7.00 5.71
N LEU A 115 1.91 -8.23 6.10
CA LEU A 115 1.77 -9.39 5.20
C LEU A 115 0.33 -9.87 5.31
N ILE A 116 -0.45 -9.64 4.25
CA ILE A 116 -1.90 -9.87 4.25
C ILE A 116 -2.26 -10.87 3.16
N ARG A 117 -2.77 -12.04 3.54
CA ARG A 117 -3.35 -13.00 2.59
C ARG A 117 -4.64 -12.43 2.02
N LEU A 118 -4.70 -12.18 0.72
CA LEU A 118 -5.85 -11.51 0.09
C LEU A 118 -7.02 -12.46 -0.21
N ASN A 119 -6.74 -13.75 -0.46
CA ASN A 119 -7.74 -14.73 -0.92
C ASN A 119 -8.55 -14.23 -2.12
N THR A 120 -7.83 -13.71 -3.11
CA THR A 120 -8.40 -13.05 -4.28
C THR A 120 -9.15 -14.05 -5.18
N LYS A 121 -10.34 -13.66 -5.62
CA LYS A 121 -11.11 -14.37 -6.62
C LYS A 121 -11.46 -13.43 -7.76
N TYR A 122 -11.06 -13.78 -8.97
CA TYR A 122 -11.42 -13.02 -10.16
C TYR A 122 -11.93 -13.96 -11.25
N ASP A 123 -13.19 -13.79 -11.65
CA ASP A 123 -13.80 -14.52 -12.77
C ASP A 123 -13.83 -13.61 -13.99
N LEU A 124 -12.99 -13.93 -14.97
CA LEU A 124 -12.87 -13.20 -16.23
C LEU A 124 -14.16 -13.22 -17.07
N ASN A 125 -14.99 -14.24 -16.93
CA ASN A 125 -16.22 -14.37 -17.73
C ASN A 125 -17.34 -13.47 -17.21
N SER A 126 -17.50 -13.41 -15.90
CA SER A 126 -18.50 -12.56 -15.24
C SER A 126 -17.98 -11.17 -14.90
N GLY A 127 -16.67 -10.95 -14.93
CA GLY A 127 -16.04 -9.73 -14.42
C GLY A 127 -16.14 -9.58 -12.89
N THR A 128 -16.48 -10.65 -12.17
CA THR A 128 -16.64 -10.59 -10.72
C THR A 128 -15.29 -10.64 -10.04
N LEU A 129 -14.99 -9.62 -9.24
CA LEU A 129 -13.77 -9.51 -8.44
C LEU A 129 -14.12 -9.42 -6.95
N SER A 130 -13.46 -10.22 -6.13
CA SER A 130 -13.58 -10.16 -4.67
C SER A 130 -12.25 -10.51 -3.99
N ILE A 131 -12.06 -9.99 -2.79
CA ILE A 131 -11.02 -10.42 -1.84
C ILE A 131 -11.68 -10.78 -0.53
N ASP A 132 -11.04 -11.69 0.21
CA ASP A 132 -11.43 -12.07 1.57
C ASP A 132 -10.17 -12.06 2.44
N PRO A 133 -9.72 -10.85 2.89
CA PRO A 133 -8.47 -10.71 3.63
C PRO A 133 -8.45 -11.59 4.87
N GLY A 134 -7.59 -12.58 4.83
CA GLY A 134 -7.47 -13.59 5.87
C GLY A 134 -6.36 -13.26 6.87
N ARG A 135 -5.43 -14.20 7.05
CA ARG A 135 -4.32 -14.04 7.99
C ARG A 135 -3.49 -12.81 7.65
N THR A 136 -3.39 -11.90 8.62
CA THR A 136 -2.47 -10.75 8.59
C THR A 136 -1.34 -11.00 9.58
N VAL A 137 -0.11 -10.92 9.10
CA VAL A 137 1.09 -10.91 9.95
C VAL A 137 1.61 -9.48 10.00
N LYS A 138 1.87 -8.97 11.20
CA LYS A 138 2.44 -7.65 11.44
C LYS A 138 3.81 -7.83 12.09
N GLY A 139 4.85 -7.64 11.30
CA GLY A 139 6.23 -7.56 11.79
C GLY A 139 6.57 -6.13 12.18
N ARG A 140 7.11 -5.92 13.39
CA ARG A 140 7.59 -4.60 13.82
C ARG A 140 9.10 -4.54 13.65
N TYR A 141 9.56 -3.50 12.97
CA TYR A 141 10.97 -3.31 12.70
C TYR A 141 11.39 -1.92 13.19
N TYR A 142 12.29 -1.91 14.15
CA TYR A 142 12.83 -0.70 14.72
C TYR A 142 14.30 -0.60 14.35
N GLY A 143 14.70 0.52 13.81
CA GLY A 143 16.12 0.81 13.61
C GLY A 143 16.86 0.87 14.95
N THR A 144 18.17 0.73 14.90
CA THR A 144 19.05 0.72 16.09
C THR A 144 19.37 2.11 16.64
N ARG A 145 18.77 3.16 16.09
CA ARG A 145 19.03 4.54 16.52
C ARG A 145 18.45 4.83 17.91
N SER A 146 19.06 5.77 18.59
CA SER A 146 18.69 6.16 19.95
C SER A 146 17.28 6.74 20.03
N SER A 147 16.70 6.75 21.23
CA SER A 147 15.36 7.24 21.51
C SER A 147 15.10 8.71 21.10
N THR A 148 16.15 9.50 20.90
CA THR A 148 16.06 10.88 20.41
C THR A 148 15.85 10.99 18.91
N GLU A 149 16.04 9.90 18.18
CA GLU A 149 15.90 9.81 16.72
C GLU A 149 14.70 8.92 16.29
N SER A 150 13.79 8.63 17.21
CA SER A 150 12.63 7.76 16.98
C SER A 150 11.72 8.20 15.83
N PHE A 151 11.78 9.45 15.44
CA PHE A 151 11.04 10.02 14.30
C PHE A 151 11.35 9.34 12.95
N TRP A 152 12.47 8.65 12.85
CA TRP A 152 12.98 8.15 11.57
C TRP A 152 13.01 6.63 11.47
N LEU A 153 12.34 5.94 12.38
CA LEU A 153 12.41 4.48 12.46
C LEU A 153 11.31 3.75 11.66
N GLY A 154 10.70 4.40 10.70
CA GLY A 154 9.71 3.78 9.81
C GLY A 154 10.35 3.15 8.57
N MET A 155 9.52 2.58 7.71
CA MET A 155 9.88 2.07 6.41
C MET A 155 9.16 2.89 5.35
N GLU A 156 9.88 3.72 4.62
CA GLU A 156 9.34 4.59 3.56
C GLU A 156 9.50 3.96 2.17
N ASP A 157 10.43 3.03 2.04
CA ASP A 157 10.76 2.40 0.77
C ASP A 157 9.79 1.27 0.40
N SER A 158 9.81 0.93 -0.87
CA SER A 158 9.15 -0.28 -1.37
C SER A 158 10.04 -1.49 -1.12
N ALA A 159 9.45 -2.59 -0.68
CA ALA A 159 10.17 -3.84 -0.56
C ALA A 159 10.48 -4.46 -1.94
N ALA A 160 11.35 -5.46 -1.98
CA ALA A 160 11.59 -6.31 -3.13
C ALA A 160 11.41 -7.78 -2.74
N ILE A 161 10.92 -8.60 -3.68
CA ILE A 161 10.78 -10.06 -3.48
C ILE A 161 11.76 -10.77 -4.40
N TYR A 162 12.48 -11.73 -3.86
CA TYR A 162 13.32 -12.62 -4.65
C TYR A 162 13.41 -14.00 -4.01
N LYS A 163 13.00 -15.04 -4.74
CA LYS A 163 13.09 -16.46 -4.33
C LYS A 163 12.50 -16.74 -2.94
N GLY A 164 11.31 -16.19 -2.64
CA GLY A 164 10.64 -16.39 -1.35
C GLY A 164 11.19 -15.54 -0.20
N TYR A 165 12.10 -14.60 -0.49
CA TYR A 165 12.60 -13.65 0.50
C TYR A 165 12.11 -12.23 0.21
N ILE A 166 11.81 -11.50 1.27
CA ILE A 166 11.48 -10.06 1.23
C ILE A 166 12.73 -9.29 1.65
N PHE A 167 13.12 -8.32 0.83
CA PHE A 167 14.19 -7.37 1.12
C PHE A 167 13.61 -5.99 1.27
N MET A 168 13.95 -5.30 2.33
CA MET A 168 13.51 -3.92 2.59
C MET A 168 14.52 -3.17 3.44
N THR A 169 14.42 -1.85 3.40
CA THR A 169 15.23 -0.96 4.24
C THR A 169 14.35 -0.22 5.24
N ASP A 170 14.96 0.27 6.31
CA ASP A 170 14.32 1.18 7.24
C ASP A 170 15.07 2.52 7.33
N ASN A 171 14.43 3.53 7.90
CA ASN A 171 15.03 4.84 8.13
C ASN A 171 16.16 4.82 9.17
N GLY A 172 16.34 3.71 9.88
CA GLY A 172 17.45 3.44 10.79
C GLY A 172 18.74 3.03 10.09
N GLY A 173 18.68 2.77 8.77
CA GLY A 173 19.82 2.33 7.96
C GLY A 173 20.04 0.81 7.96
N ASN A 174 19.04 0.03 8.33
CA ASN A 174 19.11 -1.42 8.27
C ASN A 174 18.58 -1.93 6.91
N LEU A 175 19.27 -2.92 6.35
CA LEU A 175 18.76 -3.77 5.27
C LEU A 175 18.29 -5.07 5.89
N MET A 176 17.02 -5.38 5.70
CA MET A 176 16.39 -6.58 6.24
C MET A 176 16.11 -7.59 5.15
N CYS A 177 16.28 -8.87 5.47
CA CYS A 177 15.92 -10.00 4.63
C CYS A 177 15.04 -10.95 5.47
N LEU A 178 13.85 -11.18 5.01
CA LEU A 178 12.84 -11.99 5.70
C LEU A 178 12.35 -13.11 4.81
N ASP A 179 12.02 -14.24 5.40
CA ASP A 179 11.36 -15.36 4.72
C ASP A 179 9.86 -15.03 4.54
N LEU A 180 9.32 -15.29 3.34
CA LEU A 180 7.93 -14.97 2.97
C LEU A 180 6.97 -16.10 3.37
#